data_b4de839c98d8a47d05112208612c8c4a
#
_entry.id   b4de839c98d8a47d05112208612c8c4a
#
_cell.length_a   1.000
_cell.length_b   1.000
_cell.length_c   1.000
_cell.angle_alpha   90.00
_cell.angle_beta   90.00
_cell.angle_gamma   90.00
#
_symmetry.space_group_name_H-M   'P 1'
#
loop_
_entity.id
_entity.type
_entity.pdbx_description
1 polymer ?
#
loop_
_entity_poly.entity_id
_entity_poly.type
_entity_poly.pdbx_seq_one_letter_code
_entity_poly.pdbx_strand_id
1 'polypeptide(L)'
;MKICKDIITNDVPAVGQLKGSDCISFETTENADIKLLFLGNSITRHGKAENLGWCGDWGMAASSKENDYVHKLISKFCQKGIKVSVCIANLSDWERTRNMDSLFTKYLSALRFNADYVIVRLGENACPDKYLSEFELCYGELTDLFSRNGAKIVLTDLFWEYEPFDNFVAELAKARGYAFAEIHDLGNDDEMKAIGKFSHNGVAVHPGDKGMAEIAERIFRVLR
;
A
#
# COMPACT_ATOMS: atom_id res chain seq x y z
N MET A 1 10.50 18.74 -14.61
CA MET A 1 9.90 17.90 -13.59
C MET A 1 10.14 16.44 -13.97
N LYS A 2 11.37 15.93 -13.65
CA LYS A 2 11.84 14.58 -14.04
C LYS A 2 11.72 13.51 -12.93
N ILE A 3 11.25 13.93 -11.75
CA ILE A 3 11.43 13.15 -10.52
C ILE A 3 10.42 11.99 -10.40
N CYS A 4 9.22 12.11 -10.97
CA CYS A 4 8.22 11.06 -10.86
C CYS A 4 8.50 9.84 -11.76
N LYS A 5 9.12 10.01 -12.93
CA LYS A 5 9.44 8.89 -13.83
C LYS A 5 10.51 7.95 -13.28
N ASP A 6 11.45 8.48 -12.50
CA ASP A 6 12.58 7.69 -11.97
C ASP A 6 12.18 6.83 -10.75
N ILE A 7 10.99 7.04 -10.17
CA ILE A 7 10.51 6.33 -8.98
C ILE A 7 9.62 5.15 -9.33
N ILE A 8 8.92 5.23 -10.45
CA ILE A 8 8.09 4.15 -10.98
C ILE A 8 8.97 3.07 -11.63
N THR A 9 10.18 3.41 -12.04
CA THR A 9 11.14 2.44 -12.57
C THR A 9 11.77 1.63 -11.43
N ASN A 10 11.99 0.35 -11.66
CA ASN A 10 12.65 -0.59 -10.73
C ASN A 10 14.08 -0.21 -10.37
N ASP A 11 14.56 0.96 -10.74
CA ASP A 11 15.89 1.46 -10.45
C ASP A 11 16.05 1.98 -9.02
N VAL A 12 14.94 2.12 -8.28
CA VAL A 12 15.03 2.36 -6.84
C VAL A 12 15.47 1.05 -6.17
N PRO A 13 16.67 0.99 -5.57
CA PRO A 13 17.13 -0.23 -4.93
C PRO A 13 16.12 -0.67 -3.87
N ALA A 14 15.85 -1.98 -3.78
CA ALA A 14 15.04 -2.57 -2.71
C ALA A 14 15.76 -2.49 -1.34
N VAL A 15 16.71 -1.60 -1.21
CA VAL A 15 17.48 -1.34 0.02
C VAL A 15 16.53 -0.82 1.09
N GLY A 16 16.51 -1.50 2.22
CA GLY A 16 15.61 -1.17 3.32
C GLY A 16 14.19 -1.72 3.20
N GLN A 17 13.84 -2.38 2.10
CA GLN A 17 12.57 -3.11 2.02
C GLN A 17 12.57 -4.28 3.02
N LEU A 18 11.45 -4.46 3.69
CA LEU A 18 11.30 -5.53 4.68
C LEU A 18 11.34 -6.91 4.00
N LYS A 19 12.04 -7.85 4.63
CA LYS A 19 12.22 -9.22 4.13
C LYS A 19 11.76 -10.25 5.19
N GLY A 20 11.43 -11.45 4.71
CA GLY A 20 11.03 -12.55 5.59
C GLY A 20 9.82 -12.19 6.47
N SER A 21 9.88 -12.55 7.76
CA SER A 21 8.82 -12.23 8.72
C SER A 21 8.63 -10.74 8.99
N ASP A 22 9.68 -9.94 8.77
CA ASP A 22 9.64 -8.49 9.01
C ASP A 22 8.76 -7.75 8.00
N CYS A 23 8.40 -8.39 6.88
CA CYS A 23 7.48 -7.80 5.90
C CYS A 23 6.02 -7.76 6.39
N ILE A 24 5.68 -8.46 7.47
CA ILE A 24 4.32 -8.51 8.01
C ILE A 24 4.34 -8.09 9.48
N SER A 25 3.41 -7.22 9.86
CA SER A 25 3.16 -6.86 11.25
C SER A 25 1.69 -6.98 11.60
N PHE A 26 1.42 -7.25 12.88
CA PHE A 26 0.08 -7.36 13.42
C PHE A 26 -0.10 -6.36 14.56
N GLU A 27 -1.25 -5.69 14.56
CA GLU A 27 -1.73 -4.87 15.67
C GLU A 27 -3.10 -5.41 16.06
N THR A 28 -3.10 -6.22 17.10
CA THR A 28 -4.32 -6.94 17.53
C THR A 28 -5.02 -6.24 18.66
N THR A 29 -6.33 -6.11 18.54
CA THR A 29 -7.21 -5.60 19.59
C THR A 29 -8.10 -6.74 20.07
N GLU A 30 -8.17 -6.92 21.37
CA GLU A 30 -9.05 -7.93 21.96
C GLU A 30 -10.53 -7.61 21.65
N ASN A 31 -11.27 -8.61 21.17
CA ASN A 31 -12.66 -8.45 20.73
C ASN A 31 -12.81 -7.33 19.69
N ALA A 32 -11.95 -7.36 18.66
CA ALA A 32 -12.06 -6.44 17.54
C ALA A 32 -13.40 -6.62 16.80
N ASP A 33 -14.04 -5.50 16.47
CA ASP A 33 -15.28 -5.50 15.69
C ASP A 33 -15.02 -5.79 14.22
N ILE A 34 -13.84 -5.37 13.72
CA ILE A 34 -13.41 -5.58 12.34
C ILE A 34 -11.91 -5.90 12.26
N LYS A 35 -11.54 -6.57 11.19
CA LYS A 35 -10.14 -6.89 10.83
C LYS A 35 -9.80 -6.24 9.50
N LEU A 36 -8.76 -5.43 9.48
CA LEU A 36 -8.23 -4.79 8.28
C LEU A 36 -6.91 -5.42 7.88
N LEU A 37 -6.77 -5.80 6.62
CA LEU A 37 -5.50 -6.22 6.03
C LEU A 37 -5.05 -5.16 5.02
N PHE A 38 -3.83 -4.69 5.17
CA PHE A 38 -3.18 -3.79 4.22
C PHE A 38 -2.11 -4.55 3.44
N LEU A 39 -2.30 -4.67 2.14
CA LEU A 39 -1.33 -5.17 1.18
C LEU A 39 -0.75 -3.98 0.44
N GLY A 40 0.52 -3.68 0.66
CA GLY A 40 1.13 -2.51 0.04
C GLY A 40 2.65 -2.61 -0.02
N ASN A 41 3.28 -1.48 -0.21
CA ASN A 41 4.73 -1.36 -0.37
C ASN A 41 5.31 -0.31 0.61
N SER A 42 6.32 0.46 0.21
CA SER A 42 6.97 1.47 1.06
C SER A 42 6.01 2.51 1.64
N ILE A 43 4.99 2.93 0.89
CA ILE A 43 4.00 3.91 1.38
C ILE A 43 3.13 3.30 2.49
N THR A 44 2.93 1.98 2.49
CA THR A 44 2.16 1.26 3.51
C THR A 44 2.99 0.98 4.75
N ARG A 45 4.20 0.42 4.57
CA ARG A 45 5.16 0.19 5.64
C ARG A 45 6.55 -0.02 5.05
N HIS A 46 7.55 0.67 5.59
CA HIS A 46 8.94 0.49 5.22
C HIS A 46 9.81 0.46 6.49
N GLY A 47 10.63 -0.57 6.63
CA GLY A 47 11.58 -0.67 7.72
C GLY A 47 12.71 0.36 7.63
N LYS A 48 13.53 0.44 8.65
CA LYS A 48 14.68 1.36 8.70
C LYS A 48 15.59 1.21 7.49
N ALA A 49 15.99 2.31 6.91
CA ALA A 49 16.92 2.42 5.79
C ALA A 49 17.83 3.65 6.01
N GLU A 50 18.78 3.51 6.91
CA GLU A 50 19.65 4.61 7.35
C GLU A 50 20.43 5.26 6.19
N ASN A 51 20.82 4.45 5.21
CA ASN A 51 21.46 4.92 3.97
C ASN A 51 20.56 5.83 3.12
N LEU A 52 19.24 5.79 3.32
CA LEU A 52 18.26 6.67 2.68
C LEU A 52 17.82 7.81 3.64
N GLY A 53 18.38 7.87 4.85
CA GLY A 53 17.93 8.79 5.89
C GLY A 53 16.54 8.46 6.44
N TRP A 54 16.07 7.21 6.27
CA TRP A 54 14.79 6.74 6.80
C TRP A 54 14.99 5.89 8.05
N CYS A 55 14.40 6.33 9.18
CA CYS A 55 14.55 5.67 10.48
C CYS A 55 13.25 5.07 11.02
N GLY A 56 12.15 5.18 10.27
CA GLY A 56 10.84 4.67 10.66
C GLY A 56 10.64 3.17 10.35
N ASP A 57 9.54 2.63 10.86
CA ASP A 57 9.01 1.30 10.55
C ASP A 57 7.48 1.40 10.36
N TRP A 58 7.09 2.35 9.52
CA TRP A 58 5.73 2.69 9.14
C TRP A 58 5.70 3.19 7.69
N GLY A 59 4.62 3.78 7.23
CA GLY A 59 4.53 4.35 5.88
C GLY A 59 5.65 5.37 5.62
N MET A 60 6.50 5.08 4.61
CA MET A 60 7.69 5.89 4.31
C MET A 60 7.31 7.35 4.10
N ALA A 61 8.10 8.24 4.70
CA ALA A 61 8.02 9.69 4.69
C ALA A 61 6.91 10.31 5.55
N ALA A 62 6.04 9.54 6.18
CA ALA A 62 5.22 10.04 7.27
C ALA A 62 6.11 10.42 8.47
N SER A 63 5.79 11.51 9.15
CA SER A 63 6.61 12.04 10.27
C SER A 63 6.59 11.13 11.50
N SER A 64 5.54 10.33 11.66
CA SER A 64 5.40 9.32 12.71
C SER A 64 4.45 8.21 12.26
N LYS A 65 4.39 7.12 13.02
CA LYS A 65 3.48 6.01 12.79
C LYS A 65 2.01 6.46 12.72
N GLU A 66 1.61 7.34 13.62
CA GLU A 66 0.23 7.88 13.70
C GLU A 66 -0.13 8.76 12.50
N ASN A 67 0.88 9.19 11.76
CA ASN A 67 0.72 10.06 10.60
C ASN A 67 0.74 9.32 9.27
N ASP A 68 1.05 8.01 9.23
CA ASP A 68 0.88 7.24 8.01
C ASP A 68 -0.60 6.95 7.70
N TYR A 69 -0.90 6.59 6.46
CA TYR A 69 -2.29 6.40 6.03
C TYR A 69 -2.98 5.22 6.71
N VAL A 70 -2.22 4.17 7.08
CA VAL A 70 -2.74 2.99 7.76
C VAL A 70 -3.30 3.38 9.12
N HIS A 71 -2.50 4.09 9.94
CA HIS A 71 -2.89 4.48 11.29
C HIS A 71 -3.91 5.61 11.31
N LYS A 72 -3.87 6.52 10.31
CA LYS A 72 -4.96 7.49 10.11
C LYS A 72 -6.28 6.82 9.77
N LEU A 73 -6.26 5.77 8.95
CA LEU A 73 -7.47 5.01 8.65
C LEU A 73 -8.00 4.28 9.89
N ILE A 74 -7.13 3.61 10.66
CA ILE A 74 -7.48 2.98 11.95
C ILE A 74 -8.12 4.02 12.89
N SER A 75 -7.50 5.18 13.02
CA SER A 75 -8.02 6.27 13.87
C SER A 75 -9.44 6.69 13.51
N LYS A 76 -9.79 6.71 12.21
CA LYS A 76 -11.15 7.03 11.74
C LYS A 76 -12.19 6.00 12.22
N PHE A 77 -11.84 4.72 12.26
CA PHE A 77 -12.71 3.68 12.83
C PHE A 77 -12.83 3.83 14.35
N CYS A 78 -11.70 4.03 15.04
CA CYS A 78 -11.70 4.23 16.50
C CYS A 78 -12.53 5.43 16.92
N GLN A 79 -12.51 6.54 16.17
CA GLN A 79 -13.36 7.71 16.41
C GLN A 79 -14.86 7.42 16.30
N LYS A 80 -15.22 6.36 15.58
CA LYS A 80 -16.62 5.85 15.51
C LYS A 80 -16.92 4.78 16.58
N GLY A 81 -15.98 4.53 17.50
CA GLY A 81 -16.13 3.52 18.55
C GLY A 81 -15.91 2.09 18.06
N ILE A 82 -15.38 1.89 16.85
CA ILE A 82 -15.14 0.58 16.24
C ILE A 82 -13.73 0.11 16.60
N LYS A 83 -13.62 -1.05 17.21
CA LYS A 83 -12.34 -1.69 17.54
C LYS A 83 -11.79 -2.43 16.34
N VAL A 84 -10.52 -2.20 16.02
CA VAL A 84 -9.88 -2.73 14.81
C VAL A 84 -8.69 -3.60 15.17
N SER A 85 -8.60 -4.79 14.59
CA SER A 85 -7.35 -5.56 14.49
C SER A 85 -6.78 -5.43 13.09
N VAL A 86 -5.47 -5.33 12.99
CA VAL A 86 -4.81 -4.98 11.72
C VAL A 86 -3.68 -5.96 11.41
N CYS A 87 -3.57 -6.33 10.15
CA CYS A 87 -2.38 -6.93 9.55
C CYS A 87 -1.86 -5.99 8.47
N ILE A 88 -0.57 -5.67 8.53
CA ILE A 88 0.11 -4.80 7.56
C ILE A 88 1.18 -5.63 6.88
N ALA A 89 1.09 -5.80 5.57
CA ALA A 89 2.03 -6.59 4.78
C ALA A 89 2.67 -5.74 3.68
N ASN A 90 4.00 -5.64 3.70
CA ASN A 90 4.77 -5.07 2.60
C ASN A 90 5.05 -6.17 1.57
N LEU A 91 4.48 -6.01 0.38
CA LEU A 91 4.56 -6.91 -0.75
C LEU A 91 5.49 -6.39 -1.87
N SER A 92 6.40 -5.47 -1.59
CA SER A 92 7.31 -4.92 -2.61
C SER A 92 8.14 -5.98 -3.34
N ASP A 93 8.50 -7.08 -2.67
CA ASP A 93 9.18 -8.21 -3.32
C ASP A 93 8.23 -8.95 -4.28
N TRP A 94 6.96 -9.09 -3.90
CA TRP A 94 5.95 -9.68 -4.77
C TRP A 94 5.69 -8.80 -6.00
N GLU A 95 5.58 -7.48 -5.84
CA GLU A 95 5.43 -6.55 -6.97
C GLU A 95 6.54 -6.73 -8.02
N ARG A 96 7.78 -6.98 -7.58
CA ARG A 96 8.94 -7.17 -8.48
C ARG A 96 9.00 -8.54 -9.11
N THR A 97 8.61 -9.58 -8.37
CA THR A 97 8.79 -10.98 -8.78
C THR A 97 7.54 -11.63 -9.33
N ARG A 98 6.36 -11.12 -8.96
CA ARG A 98 5.05 -11.71 -9.25
C ARG A 98 4.92 -13.16 -8.82
N ASN A 99 5.78 -13.58 -7.86
CA ASN A 99 5.82 -14.95 -7.39
C ASN A 99 4.59 -15.27 -6.52
N MET A 100 3.60 -15.92 -7.12
CA MET A 100 2.36 -16.31 -6.44
C MET A 100 2.58 -17.33 -5.32
N ASP A 101 3.59 -18.21 -5.43
CA ASP A 101 3.93 -19.17 -4.36
C ASP A 101 4.36 -18.46 -3.07
N SER A 102 4.89 -17.24 -3.17
CA SER A 102 5.26 -16.45 -2.01
C SER A 102 4.07 -16.10 -1.12
N LEU A 103 2.86 -16.05 -1.66
CA LEU A 103 1.63 -15.80 -0.90
C LEU A 103 1.30 -16.96 0.04
N PHE A 104 1.70 -18.17 -0.32
CA PHE A 104 1.49 -19.39 0.48
C PHE A 104 2.69 -19.74 1.38
N THR A 105 3.76 -18.96 1.31
CA THR A 105 4.97 -19.14 2.10
C THR A 105 5.28 -17.89 2.91
N LYS A 106 5.94 -16.91 2.31
CA LYS A 106 6.37 -15.66 2.95
C LYS A 106 5.20 -14.84 3.51
N TYR A 107 4.07 -14.79 2.78
CA TYR A 107 2.89 -13.99 3.14
C TYR A 107 1.73 -14.81 3.71
N LEU A 108 1.98 -16.08 4.05
CA LEU A 108 0.94 -17.01 4.52
C LEU A 108 0.18 -16.49 5.75
N SER A 109 0.86 -15.80 6.67
CA SER A 109 0.21 -15.25 7.87
C SER A 109 -0.75 -14.11 7.55
N ALA A 110 -0.45 -13.29 6.53
CA ALA A 110 -1.38 -12.28 6.03
C ALA A 110 -2.59 -12.95 5.35
N LEU A 111 -2.36 -13.99 4.53
CA LEU A 111 -3.44 -14.74 3.89
C LEU A 111 -4.36 -15.42 4.92
N ARG A 112 -3.80 -15.90 6.03
CA ARG A 112 -4.54 -16.56 7.12
C ARG A 112 -5.16 -15.58 8.13
N PHE A 113 -4.92 -14.29 8.01
CA PHE A 113 -5.46 -13.28 8.94
C PHE A 113 -6.98 -13.23 8.93
N ASN A 114 -7.61 -13.66 7.83
CA ASN A 114 -9.06 -13.69 7.65
C ASN A 114 -9.70 -12.31 7.92
N ALA A 115 -9.28 -11.34 7.12
CA ALA A 115 -9.72 -9.96 7.22
C ALA A 115 -11.16 -9.77 6.74
N ASP A 116 -11.87 -8.79 7.31
CA ASP A 116 -13.16 -8.33 6.80
C ASP A 116 -12.99 -7.38 5.59
N TYR A 117 -11.90 -6.59 5.63
CA TYR A 117 -11.52 -5.69 4.53
C TYR A 117 -10.06 -5.89 4.18
N VAL A 118 -9.76 -5.93 2.89
CA VAL A 118 -8.40 -5.97 2.36
C VAL A 118 -8.17 -4.73 1.50
N ILE A 119 -7.27 -3.88 1.94
CA ILE A 119 -6.84 -2.69 1.21
C ILE A 119 -5.61 -3.06 0.41
N VAL A 120 -5.71 -3.00 -0.92
CA VAL A 120 -4.62 -3.34 -1.85
C VAL A 120 -4.12 -2.05 -2.49
N ARG A 121 -2.91 -1.67 -2.12
CA ARG A 121 -2.21 -0.49 -2.60
C ARG A 121 -0.83 -0.89 -3.11
N LEU A 122 -0.79 -1.45 -4.31
CA LEU A 122 0.36 -2.06 -4.96
C LEU A 122 0.48 -1.56 -6.40
N GLY A 123 1.69 -1.59 -6.94
CA GLY A 123 2.00 -1.29 -8.33
C GLY A 123 3.25 -0.44 -8.52
N GLU A 124 3.61 0.40 -7.54
CA GLU A 124 4.74 1.33 -7.67
C GLU A 124 6.10 0.65 -7.85
N ASN A 125 6.26 -0.59 -7.42
CA ASN A 125 7.49 -1.37 -7.62
C ASN A 125 7.40 -2.36 -8.79
N ALA A 126 6.26 -2.44 -9.47
CA ALA A 126 6.16 -3.18 -10.72
C ALA A 126 7.03 -2.51 -11.79
N CYS A 127 7.46 -3.26 -12.80
CA CYS A 127 8.14 -2.71 -13.97
C CYS A 127 7.10 -2.50 -15.09
N PRO A 128 6.38 -1.36 -15.11
CA PRO A 128 5.17 -1.23 -15.91
C PRO A 128 5.42 -1.33 -17.41
N ASP A 129 6.52 -0.75 -17.90
CA ASP A 129 6.78 -0.65 -19.35
C ASP A 129 7.12 -1.99 -20.00
N LYS A 130 7.56 -2.99 -19.22
CA LYS A 130 8.07 -4.25 -19.75
C LYS A 130 7.18 -5.45 -19.45
N TYR A 131 6.44 -5.42 -18.34
CA TYR A 131 5.72 -6.59 -17.83
C TYR A 131 4.31 -6.26 -17.33
N LEU A 132 3.70 -5.18 -17.86
CA LEU A 132 2.41 -4.71 -17.36
C LEU A 132 1.35 -5.80 -17.43
N SER A 133 1.18 -6.45 -18.59
CA SER A 133 0.15 -7.49 -18.77
C SER A 133 0.33 -8.71 -17.85
N GLU A 134 1.59 -9.10 -17.59
CA GLU A 134 1.89 -10.18 -16.62
C GLU A 134 1.57 -9.73 -15.19
N PHE A 135 1.90 -8.48 -14.86
CA PHE A 135 1.59 -7.91 -13.55
C PHE A 135 0.08 -7.79 -13.34
N GLU A 136 -0.66 -7.33 -14.35
CA GLU A 136 -2.13 -7.23 -14.32
C GLU A 136 -2.79 -8.58 -14.03
N LEU A 137 -2.31 -9.65 -14.70
CA LEU A 137 -2.82 -11.00 -14.48
C LEU A 137 -2.58 -11.44 -13.02
N CYS A 138 -1.33 -11.36 -12.55
CA CYS A 138 -0.98 -11.75 -11.18
C CYS A 138 -1.68 -10.88 -10.12
N TYR A 139 -1.89 -9.58 -10.41
CA TYR A 139 -2.61 -8.67 -9.52
C TYR A 139 -4.08 -9.07 -9.39
N GLY A 140 -4.74 -9.43 -10.50
CA GLY A 140 -6.10 -9.98 -10.49
C GLY A 140 -6.19 -11.27 -9.66
N GLU A 141 -5.27 -12.22 -9.88
CA GLU A 141 -5.19 -13.46 -9.11
C GLU A 141 -4.95 -13.22 -7.61
N LEU A 142 -4.09 -12.26 -7.26
CA LEU A 142 -3.85 -11.87 -5.86
C LEU A 142 -5.13 -11.35 -5.22
N THR A 143 -5.82 -10.42 -5.87
CA THR A 143 -7.06 -9.86 -5.32
C THR A 143 -8.16 -10.90 -5.18
N ASP A 144 -8.30 -11.78 -6.17
CA ASP A 144 -9.24 -12.90 -6.14
C ASP A 144 -8.89 -13.89 -5.00
N LEU A 145 -7.60 -14.14 -4.73
CA LEU A 145 -7.16 -15.00 -3.63
C LEU A 145 -7.56 -14.43 -2.26
N PHE A 146 -7.34 -13.14 -2.04
CA PHE A 146 -7.67 -12.49 -0.77
C PHE A 146 -9.17 -12.24 -0.57
N SER A 147 -9.97 -12.29 -1.63
CA SER A 147 -11.44 -12.17 -1.54
C SER A 147 -12.16 -13.48 -1.18
N ARG A 148 -11.50 -14.64 -1.26
CA ARG A 148 -12.12 -15.99 -1.16
C ARG A 148 -12.89 -16.25 0.14
N ASN A 149 -12.49 -15.61 1.24
CA ASN A 149 -13.15 -15.77 2.55
C ASN A 149 -14.25 -14.72 2.80
N GLY A 150 -14.72 -14.06 1.74
CA GLY A 150 -15.76 -13.05 1.84
C GLY A 150 -15.24 -11.67 2.25
N ALA A 151 -13.93 -11.46 2.26
CA ALA A 151 -13.35 -10.16 2.52
C ALA A 151 -13.76 -9.15 1.44
N LYS A 152 -14.10 -7.94 1.86
CA LYS A 152 -14.34 -6.81 0.96
C LYS A 152 -13.02 -6.23 0.51
N ILE A 153 -12.79 -6.22 -0.80
CA ILE A 153 -11.56 -5.68 -1.39
C ILE A 153 -11.73 -4.20 -1.68
N VAL A 154 -10.72 -3.40 -1.31
CA VAL A 154 -10.59 -2.00 -1.68
C VAL A 154 -9.29 -1.87 -2.47
N LEU A 155 -9.38 -1.42 -3.70
CA LEU A 155 -8.24 -1.14 -4.56
C LEU A 155 -7.95 0.37 -4.58
N THR A 156 -6.70 0.74 -4.75
CA THR A 156 -6.31 2.09 -5.12
C THR A 156 -5.50 2.05 -6.41
N ASP A 157 -5.54 3.11 -7.17
CA ASP A 157 -4.54 3.41 -8.18
C ASP A 157 -3.21 3.83 -7.53
N LEU A 158 -2.22 4.25 -8.34
CA LEU A 158 -0.90 4.62 -7.84
C LEU A 158 -0.91 6.03 -7.25
N PHE A 159 -0.04 6.28 -6.27
CA PHE A 159 0.21 7.63 -5.78
C PHE A 159 0.91 8.49 -6.84
N TRP A 160 1.84 7.90 -7.62
CA TRP A 160 2.43 8.54 -8.79
C TRP A 160 1.73 8.02 -10.04
N GLU A 161 0.94 8.87 -10.66
CA GLU A 161 0.11 8.56 -11.81
C GLU A 161 0.86 7.77 -12.90
N TYR A 162 0.29 6.62 -13.24
CA TYR A 162 0.67 5.83 -14.40
C TYR A 162 -0.59 5.31 -15.10
N GLU A 163 -1.09 6.09 -16.04
CA GLU A 163 -2.39 5.89 -16.69
C GLU A 163 -2.70 4.44 -17.10
N PRO A 164 -1.77 3.65 -17.71
CA PRO A 164 -2.09 2.28 -18.09
C PRO A 164 -2.45 1.39 -16.90
N PHE A 165 -1.73 1.50 -15.78
CA PHE A 165 -2.01 0.72 -14.58
C PHE A 165 -3.24 1.25 -13.84
N ASP A 166 -3.38 2.56 -13.72
CA ASP A 166 -4.49 3.20 -13.02
C ASP A 166 -5.83 2.85 -13.66
N ASN A 167 -5.89 2.87 -15.02
CA ASN A 167 -7.04 2.39 -15.78
C ASN A 167 -7.31 0.90 -15.56
N PHE A 168 -6.27 0.07 -15.57
CA PHE A 168 -6.43 -1.37 -15.31
C PHE A 168 -7.05 -1.63 -13.94
N VAL A 169 -6.55 -0.99 -12.87
CA VAL A 169 -7.06 -1.20 -11.50
C VAL A 169 -8.51 -0.73 -11.38
N ALA A 170 -8.87 0.41 -11.99
CA ALA A 170 -10.24 0.92 -12.01
C ALA A 170 -11.19 -0.07 -12.70
N GLU A 171 -10.80 -0.59 -13.88
CA GLU A 171 -11.60 -1.57 -14.61
C GLU A 171 -11.68 -2.93 -13.87
N LEU A 172 -10.60 -3.37 -13.23
CA LEU A 172 -10.62 -4.58 -12.40
C LEU A 172 -11.59 -4.41 -11.22
N ALA A 173 -11.54 -3.29 -10.52
CA ALA A 173 -12.45 -2.99 -9.42
C ALA A 173 -13.91 -3.05 -9.87
N LYS A 174 -14.22 -2.41 -10.99
CA LYS A 174 -15.55 -2.43 -11.60
C LYS A 174 -16.00 -3.84 -11.99
N ALA A 175 -15.12 -4.61 -12.65
CA ALA A 175 -15.42 -5.96 -13.12
C ALA A 175 -15.66 -6.95 -11.97
N ARG A 176 -14.99 -6.77 -10.83
CA ARG A 176 -15.09 -7.63 -9.64
C ARG A 176 -16.09 -7.11 -8.58
N GLY A 177 -16.64 -5.90 -8.76
CA GLY A 177 -17.48 -5.25 -7.77
C GLY A 177 -16.70 -4.85 -6.50
N TYR A 178 -15.39 -4.61 -6.63
CA TYR A 178 -14.54 -4.13 -5.53
C TYR A 178 -14.73 -2.63 -5.34
N ALA A 179 -14.51 -2.16 -4.11
CA ALA A 179 -14.43 -0.73 -3.87
C ALA A 179 -13.13 -0.15 -4.47
N PHE A 180 -13.21 1.07 -4.98
CA PHE A 180 -12.07 1.75 -5.59
C PHE A 180 -11.91 3.15 -5.00
N ALA A 181 -10.69 3.45 -4.55
CA ALA A 181 -10.31 4.77 -4.02
C ALA A 181 -9.24 5.37 -4.94
N GLU A 182 -9.63 6.37 -5.72
CA GLU A 182 -8.76 7.09 -6.64
C GLU A 182 -7.81 8.01 -5.87
N ILE A 183 -6.49 7.89 -6.09
CA ILE A 183 -5.44 8.64 -5.39
C ILE A 183 -4.36 9.21 -6.31
N HIS A 184 -4.36 8.90 -7.61
CA HIS A 184 -3.28 9.24 -8.54
C HIS A 184 -3.00 10.76 -8.66
N ASP A 185 -4.01 11.60 -8.49
CA ASP A 185 -3.86 13.06 -8.53
C ASP A 185 -3.01 13.62 -7.37
N LEU A 186 -2.95 12.89 -6.24
CA LEU A 186 -2.18 13.33 -5.07
C LEU A 186 -0.68 13.44 -5.36
N GLY A 187 -0.14 12.53 -6.16
CA GLY A 187 1.27 12.55 -6.54
C GLY A 187 1.66 13.71 -7.46
N ASN A 188 0.70 14.43 -8.03
CA ASN A 188 0.94 15.63 -8.86
C ASN A 188 1.06 16.91 -8.02
N ASP A 189 0.66 16.87 -6.74
CA ASP A 189 0.76 18.00 -5.81
C ASP A 189 1.96 17.81 -4.85
N ASP A 190 2.93 18.73 -4.91
CA ASP A 190 4.11 18.70 -4.05
C ASP A 190 3.77 18.89 -2.55
N GLU A 191 2.63 19.51 -2.23
CA GLU A 191 2.16 19.61 -0.85
C GLU A 191 1.74 18.27 -0.25
N MET A 192 1.39 17.29 -1.08
CA MET A 192 1.06 15.93 -0.64
C MET A 192 2.30 15.08 -0.36
N LYS A 193 3.48 15.52 -0.80
CA LYS A 193 4.75 14.84 -0.65
C LYS A 193 5.53 15.35 0.57
N ALA A 194 6.58 14.65 0.94
CA ALA A 194 7.49 15.05 2.02
C ALA A 194 8.67 15.90 1.49
N ILE A 195 8.45 16.71 0.45
CA ILE A 195 9.48 17.55 -0.17
C ILE A 195 10.12 18.46 0.89
N GLY A 196 11.46 18.47 0.92
CA GLY A 196 12.24 19.26 1.87
C GLY A 196 12.31 18.69 3.31
N LYS A 197 11.66 17.52 3.57
CA LYS A 197 11.73 16.85 4.89
C LYS A 197 12.85 15.80 4.96
N PHE A 198 13.29 15.29 3.83
CA PHE A 198 14.36 14.30 3.71
C PHE A 198 15.38 14.75 2.69
N SER A 199 16.67 14.45 2.94
CA SER A 199 17.76 14.76 1.99
C SER A 199 17.76 13.80 0.79
N HIS A 200 17.27 12.58 0.97
CA HIS A 200 17.16 11.60 -0.11
C HIS A 200 15.88 11.83 -0.91
N ASN A 201 16.03 12.18 -2.18
CA ASN A 201 14.90 12.50 -3.06
C ASN A 201 13.85 11.37 -3.14
N GLY A 202 14.30 10.11 -3.24
CA GLY A 202 13.40 8.97 -3.29
C GLY A 202 12.50 8.86 -2.06
N VAL A 203 12.96 9.30 -0.88
CA VAL A 203 12.13 9.38 0.33
C VAL A 203 11.24 10.63 0.28
N ALA A 204 11.81 11.79 -0.08
CA ALA A 204 11.13 13.08 -0.07
C ALA A 204 9.89 13.13 -0.98
N VAL A 205 9.87 12.37 -2.07
CA VAL A 205 8.73 12.34 -2.99
C VAL A 205 7.61 11.41 -2.54
N HIS A 206 7.82 10.57 -1.51
CA HIS A 206 6.74 9.80 -0.91
C HIS A 206 5.71 10.73 -0.26
N PRO A 207 4.47 10.24 -0.02
CA PRO A 207 3.44 11.03 0.67
C PRO A 207 3.95 11.52 2.03
N GLY A 208 3.90 12.82 2.25
CA GLY A 208 4.04 13.41 3.59
C GLY A 208 2.75 13.26 4.40
N ASP A 209 2.71 13.79 5.61
CA ASP A 209 1.56 13.66 6.52
C ASP A 209 0.23 14.08 5.88
N LYS A 210 0.23 15.12 5.04
CA LYS A 210 -0.95 15.60 4.32
C LYS A 210 -1.40 14.58 3.27
N GLY A 211 -0.47 14.07 2.45
CA GLY A 211 -0.75 13.03 1.46
C GLY A 211 -1.24 11.73 2.09
N MET A 212 -0.60 11.31 3.18
CA MET A 212 -1.02 10.13 3.96
C MET A 212 -2.44 10.29 4.52
N ALA A 213 -2.77 11.50 5.02
CA ALA A 213 -4.11 11.79 5.52
C ALA A 213 -5.17 11.73 4.42
N GLU A 214 -4.85 12.25 3.23
CA GLU A 214 -5.76 12.25 2.09
C GLU A 214 -5.95 10.84 1.53
N ILE A 215 -4.90 10.02 1.43
CA ILE A 215 -5.02 8.59 1.08
C ILE A 215 -5.99 7.89 2.05
N ALA A 216 -5.79 8.06 3.35
CA ALA A 216 -6.66 7.47 4.37
C ALA A 216 -8.12 7.93 4.25
N GLU A 217 -8.35 9.22 3.96
CA GLU A 217 -9.68 9.79 3.77
C GLU A 217 -10.39 9.19 2.56
N ARG A 218 -9.71 9.09 1.42
CA ARG A 218 -10.29 8.53 0.18
C ARG A 218 -10.63 7.05 0.34
N ILE A 219 -9.75 6.27 0.96
CA ILE A 219 -10.03 4.86 1.29
C ILE A 219 -11.24 4.77 2.25
N PHE A 220 -11.29 5.60 3.27
CA PHE A 220 -12.38 5.55 4.25
C PHE A 220 -13.76 5.85 3.65
N ARG A 221 -13.82 6.74 2.65
CA ARG A 221 -15.08 7.08 1.96
C ARG A 221 -15.68 5.90 1.21
N VAL A 222 -14.87 4.98 0.72
CA VAL A 222 -15.33 3.81 -0.05
C VAL A 222 -15.53 2.55 0.81
N LEU A 223 -15.08 2.57 2.07
CA LEU A 223 -15.32 1.53 3.07
C LEU A 223 -16.72 1.68 3.71
N ARG A 224 -17.75 1.26 2.99
CA ARG A 224 -19.13 1.31 3.45
C ARG A 224 -19.76 -0.07 3.56
#